data_f46a90f8cd8339c3b9d66081fd778415
#
_entry.id   f46a90f8cd8339c3b9d66081fd778415
#
_cell.length_a   1.000
_cell.length_b   1.000
_cell.length_c   1.000
_cell.angle_alpha   90.00
_cell.angle_beta   90.00
_cell.angle_gamma   90.00
#
_symmetry.space_group_name_H-M   'P 1'
#
loop_
_entity.id
_entity.type
_entity.pdbx_description
1 polymer ?
#
loop_
_entity_poly.entity_id
_entity_poly.type
_entity_poly.pdbx_seq_one_letter_code
_entity_poly.pdbx_strand_id
1 'polypeptide(L)'
;MERNLKSLVNKNILLGVSGGIAAYKSAEIVRHLRKVGASVRVVMTKSAEEFITPLTLQALSGNRVSTELLDVEAEAAMGHIELAKWADGILIAPATANTLARLSNGRGDDLLSTITLAFDGPISLAPAMNQAMWGDERTQDNIRRLESQNFQICGPGSGDQACGDVGMGRMLEPLELSLIHISEPTRPID
;
A
#
# COMPACT_ATOMS: atom_id res chain seq x y z
N MET A 1 19.84 -12.40 -6.86
CA MET A 1 19.49 -11.42 -5.80
C MET A 1 19.68 -9.96 -6.24
N GLU A 2 20.72 -9.62 -7.00
CA GLU A 2 20.97 -8.22 -7.43
C GLU A 2 20.03 -7.66 -8.51
N ARG A 3 19.36 -8.50 -9.31
CA ARG A 3 18.52 -8.02 -10.43
C ARG A 3 17.25 -7.28 -9.99
N ASN A 4 16.63 -7.67 -8.87
CA ASN A 4 15.38 -7.06 -8.40
C ASN A 4 15.58 -5.69 -7.74
N LEU A 5 16.75 -5.44 -7.14
CA LEU A 5 17.04 -4.15 -6.50
C LEU A 5 17.23 -3.01 -7.51
N LYS A 6 17.66 -3.33 -8.74
CA LYS A 6 17.84 -2.32 -9.79
C LYS A 6 16.56 -1.88 -10.48
N SER A 7 15.45 -2.63 -10.30
CA SER A 7 14.18 -2.35 -10.98
C SER A 7 13.47 -1.10 -10.44
N LEU A 8 13.79 -0.65 -9.21
CA LEU A 8 13.16 0.50 -8.58
C LEU A 8 13.99 1.78 -8.62
N VAL A 9 15.21 1.74 -9.19
CA VAL A 9 16.05 2.94 -9.35
C VAL A 9 15.32 3.96 -10.25
N ASN A 10 15.20 5.19 -9.76
CA ASN A 10 14.48 6.29 -10.43
C ASN A 10 12.99 6.03 -10.66
N LYS A 11 12.38 5.08 -9.95
CA LYS A 11 10.94 4.86 -9.97
C LYS A 11 10.24 5.68 -8.90
N ASN A 12 9.05 6.14 -9.22
CA ASN A 12 8.16 6.90 -8.36
C ASN A 12 7.15 5.93 -7.73
N ILE A 13 7.29 5.65 -6.45
CA ILE A 13 6.40 4.73 -5.72
C ILE A 13 5.50 5.52 -4.79
N LEU A 14 4.20 5.35 -4.96
CA LEU A 14 3.20 5.82 -4.02
C LEU A 14 2.96 4.71 -2.98
N LEU A 15 3.25 5.00 -1.72
CA LEU A 15 2.95 4.11 -0.60
C LEU A 15 1.65 4.53 0.06
N GLY A 16 0.64 3.68 -0.02
CA GLY A 16 -0.60 3.81 0.75
C GLY A 16 -0.47 3.10 2.09
N VAL A 17 -0.85 3.77 3.18
CA VAL A 17 -0.82 3.20 4.53
C VAL A 17 -2.23 3.23 5.10
N SER A 18 -2.81 2.06 5.37
CA SER A 18 -4.12 1.96 6.00
C SER A 18 -4.01 1.62 7.50
N GLY A 19 -5.10 1.79 8.25
CA GLY A 19 -5.11 1.77 9.69
C GLY A 19 -5.15 0.37 10.30
N GLY A 20 -4.01 -0.12 10.70
CA GLY A 20 -3.84 -1.36 11.46
C GLY A 20 -2.51 -1.37 12.19
N ILE A 21 -2.33 -2.30 13.12
CA ILE A 21 -1.11 -2.37 13.91
C ILE A 21 0.17 -2.47 13.04
N ALA A 22 0.10 -3.12 11.90
CA ALA A 22 1.23 -3.24 10.98
C ALA A 22 1.64 -1.91 10.31
N ALA A 23 0.89 -0.83 10.51
CA ALA A 23 1.22 0.50 9.95
C ALA A 23 2.60 0.99 10.40
N TYR A 24 3.09 0.60 11.59
CA TYR A 24 4.44 0.98 12.03
C TYR A 24 5.54 0.49 11.08
N LYS A 25 5.33 -0.62 10.37
CA LYS A 25 6.28 -1.19 9.41
C LYS A 25 6.42 -0.32 8.15
N SER A 26 5.48 0.57 7.89
CA SER A 26 5.56 1.50 6.74
C SER A 26 6.79 2.38 6.78
N ALA A 27 7.28 2.73 7.97
CA ALA A 27 8.52 3.48 8.14
C ALA A 27 9.73 2.73 7.55
N GLU A 28 9.85 1.43 7.78
CA GLU A 28 10.91 0.61 7.20
C GLU A 28 10.72 0.40 5.70
N ILE A 29 9.47 0.25 5.24
CA ILE A 29 9.17 0.15 3.79
C ILE A 29 9.69 1.40 3.08
N VAL A 30 9.40 2.60 3.58
CA VAL A 30 9.92 3.85 3.01
C VAL A 30 11.44 3.84 2.95
N ARG A 31 12.11 3.46 4.04
CA ARG A 31 13.57 3.39 4.08
C ARG A 31 14.15 2.41 3.07
N HIS A 32 13.56 1.23 2.94
CA HIS A 32 14.01 0.22 1.98
C HIS A 32 13.81 0.67 0.54
N LEU A 33 12.65 1.21 0.19
CA LEU A 33 12.36 1.74 -1.16
C LEU A 33 13.34 2.85 -1.54
N ARG A 34 13.60 3.80 -0.64
CA ARG A 34 14.58 4.87 -0.88
C ARG A 34 16.01 4.34 -1.01
N LYS A 35 16.39 3.34 -0.20
CA LYS A 35 17.72 2.72 -0.27
C LYS A 35 17.99 2.06 -1.63
N VAL A 36 16.97 1.54 -2.29
CA VAL A 36 17.07 0.96 -3.64
C VAL A 36 16.89 1.99 -4.76
N GLY A 37 16.81 3.28 -4.41
CA GLY A 37 16.82 4.38 -5.37
C GLY A 37 15.45 4.86 -5.85
N ALA A 38 14.36 4.41 -5.22
CA ALA A 38 13.02 4.90 -5.52
C ALA A 38 12.76 6.27 -4.88
N SER A 39 11.96 7.09 -5.56
CA SER A 39 11.29 8.25 -4.97
C SER A 39 9.98 7.79 -4.34
N VAL A 40 9.73 8.18 -3.08
CA VAL A 40 8.56 7.71 -2.34
C VAL A 40 7.70 8.90 -1.90
N ARG A 41 6.41 8.83 -2.22
CA ARG A 41 5.37 9.67 -1.62
C ARG A 41 4.39 8.79 -0.85
N VAL A 42 3.85 9.31 0.25
CA VAL A 42 3.01 8.55 1.15
C VAL A 42 1.62 9.17 1.21
N VAL A 43 0.62 8.32 1.12
CA VAL A 43 -0.79 8.62 1.36
C VAL A 43 -1.27 7.77 2.52
N MET A 44 -1.85 8.40 3.54
CA MET A 44 -2.40 7.71 4.71
C MET A 44 -3.91 7.79 4.72
N THR A 45 -4.55 6.71 5.11
CA THR A 45 -5.97 6.79 5.51
C THR A 45 -6.07 7.47 6.87
N LYS A 46 -7.21 8.05 7.18
CA LYS A 46 -7.44 8.69 8.47
C LYS A 46 -7.18 7.75 9.66
N SER A 47 -7.59 6.49 9.54
CA SER A 47 -7.34 5.48 10.59
C SER A 47 -5.86 5.11 10.74
N ALA A 48 -5.04 5.30 9.71
CA ALA A 48 -3.60 5.04 9.81
C ALA A 48 -2.90 6.03 10.73
N GLU A 49 -3.39 7.26 10.84
CA GLU A 49 -2.84 8.29 11.70
C GLU A 49 -2.93 7.96 13.19
N GLU A 50 -3.83 7.05 13.58
CA GLU A 50 -3.93 6.52 14.95
C GLU A 50 -2.78 5.55 15.32
N PHE A 51 -2.08 5.00 14.32
CA PHE A 51 -1.01 4.01 14.52
C PHE A 51 0.39 4.56 14.23
N ILE A 52 0.51 5.52 13.33
CA ILE A 52 1.77 6.18 12.98
C ILE A 52 1.49 7.60 12.50
N THR A 53 2.33 8.56 12.87
CA THR A 53 2.09 9.95 12.50
C THR A 53 2.52 10.27 11.07
N PRO A 54 1.82 11.16 10.36
CA PRO A 54 2.26 11.68 9.07
C PRO A 54 3.68 12.28 9.13
N LEU A 55 4.04 12.94 10.24
CA LEU A 55 5.34 13.53 10.45
C LEU A 55 6.48 12.51 10.36
N THR A 56 6.30 11.31 10.93
CA THR A 56 7.29 10.22 10.83
C THR A 56 7.56 9.85 9.38
N LEU A 57 6.52 9.64 8.60
CA LEU A 57 6.64 9.23 7.20
C LEU A 57 7.12 10.38 6.30
N GLN A 58 6.78 11.63 6.63
CA GLN A 58 7.32 12.80 5.96
C GLN A 58 8.84 12.93 6.17
N ALA A 59 9.31 12.76 7.40
CA ALA A 59 10.74 12.81 7.71
C ALA A 59 11.53 11.72 6.97
N LEU A 60 10.97 10.51 6.85
CA LEU A 60 11.62 9.38 6.19
C LEU A 60 11.56 9.45 4.66
N SER A 61 10.44 9.88 4.08
CA SER A 61 10.26 10.00 2.63
C SER A 61 10.91 11.26 2.04
N GLY A 62 11.04 12.31 2.85
CA GLY A 62 11.46 13.63 2.38
C GLY A 62 10.36 14.40 1.64
N ASN A 63 9.13 13.91 1.68
CA ASN A 63 7.98 14.51 1.01
C ASN A 63 6.81 14.69 1.97
N ARG A 64 5.97 15.71 1.72
CA ARG A 64 4.71 15.88 2.46
C ARG A 64 3.86 14.62 2.33
N VAL A 65 3.29 14.17 3.42
CA VAL A 65 2.32 13.06 3.46
C VAL A 65 0.93 13.62 3.21
N SER A 66 0.18 12.97 2.33
CA SER A 66 -1.19 13.37 2.00
C SER A 66 -2.18 12.48 2.75
N THR A 67 -3.18 13.08 3.39
CA THR A 67 -4.14 12.38 4.26
C THR A 67 -5.60 12.63 3.88
N GLU A 68 -5.92 13.76 3.27
CA GLU A 68 -7.29 14.19 2.99
C GLU A 68 -7.54 14.43 1.51
N LEU A 69 -8.70 13.98 1.04
CA LEU A 69 -9.11 14.14 -0.35
C LEU A 69 -9.41 15.60 -0.71
N LEU A 70 -9.97 16.36 0.23
CA LEU A 70 -10.40 17.75 0.02
C LEU A 70 -9.50 18.76 0.76
N ASP A 71 -8.21 18.51 0.82
CA ASP A 71 -7.22 19.45 1.33
C ASP A 71 -6.88 20.48 0.24
N VAL A 72 -7.35 21.71 0.40
CA VAL A 72 -7.15 22.80 -0.57
C VAL A 72 -5.67 23.14 -0.78
N GLU A 73 -4.84 23.07 0.27
CA GLU A 73 -3.41 23.33 0.16
C GLU A 73 -2.68 22.18 -0.55
N ALA A 74 -3.07 20.93 -0.27
CA ALA A 74 -2.54 19.77 -0.94
C ALA A 74 -2.96 19.71 -2.40
N GLU A 75 -4.20 20.05 -2.73
CA GLU A 75 -4.71 20.10 -4.11
C GLU A 75 -3.97 21.15 -4.93
N ALA A 76 -3.63 22.30 -4.34
CA ALA A 76 -2.84 23.34 -4.99
C ALA A 76 -1.38 22.93 -5.21
N ALA A 77 -0.84 22.02 -4.40
CA ALA A 77 0.54 21.54 -4.50
C ALA A 77 0.66 20.29 -5.39
N MET A 78 -0.08 19.27 -5.07
CA MET A 78 -0.16 18.01 -5.83
C MET A 78 -1.42 17.24 -5.40
N GLY A 79 -2.50 17.42 -6.15
CA GLY A 79 -3.77 16.76 -5.89
C GLY A 79 -3.77 15.26 -6.24
N HIS A 80 -4.91 14.61 -6.05
CA HIS A 80 -5.04 13.17 -6.27
C HIS A 80 -4.73 12.73 -7.71
N ILE A 81 -5.06 13.55 -8.71
CA ILE A 81 -4.77 13.28 -10.11
C ILE A 81 -3.27 13.39 -10.40
N GLU A 82 -2.61 14.42 -9.87
CA GLU A 82 -1.16 14.60 -10.02
C GLU A 82 -0.39 13.48 -9.32
N LEU A 83 -0.84 13.03 -8.14
CA LEU A 83 -0.25 11.87 -7.44
C LEU A 83 -0.38 10.60 -8.27
N ALA A 84 -1.56 10.36 -8.87
CA ALA A 84 -1.77 9.23 -9.76
C ALA A 84 -0.86 9.28 -11.01
N LYS A 85 -0.71 10.45 -11.62
CA LYS A 85 0.17 10.64 -12.79
C LYS A 85 1.67 10.57 -12.43
N TRP A 86 2.03 10.98 -11.23
CA TRP A 86 3.42 10.94 -10.76
C TRP A 86 3.92 9.52 -10.52
N ALA A 87 3.06 8.62 -10.05
CA ALA A 87 3.44 7.28 -9.64
C ALA A 87 3.75 6.35 -10.84
N ASP A 88 4.82 5.58 -10.74
CA ASP A 88 5.09 4.43 -11.61
C ASP A 88 4.46 3.15 -11.06
N GLY A 89 4.18 3.11 -9.76
CA GLY A 89 3.53 2.00 -9.08
C GLY A 89 2.97 2.41 -7.72
N ILE A 90 1.95 1.70 -7.27
CA ILE A 90 1.33 1.89 -5.96
C ILE A 90 1.55 0.63 -5.13
N LEU A 91 2.05 0.80 -3.90
CA LEU A 91 2.08 -0.22 -2.87
C LEU A 91 1.17 0.21 -1.73
N ILE A 92 0.20 -0.60 -1.34
CA ILE A 92 -0.61 -0.37 -0.14
C ILE A 92 -0.19 -1.37 0.93
N ALA A 93 0.48 -0.88 1.96
CA ALA A 93 1.06 -1.69 3.02
C ALA A 93 1.07 -0.93 4.36
N PRO A 94 0.28 -1.37 5.35
CA PRO A 94 -0.65 -2.49 5.27
C PRO A 94 -1.91 -2.18 4.46
N ALA A 95 -2.54 -3.22 3.90
CA ALA A 95 -3.88 -3.19 3.36
C ALA A 95 -4.84 -3.93 4.31
N THR A 96 -5.65 -3.18 5.05
CA THR A 96 -6.63 -3.72 5.99
C THR A 96 -7.82 -4.35 5.26
N ALA A 97 -8.60 -5.18 5.96
CA ALA A 97 -9.84 -5.75 5.41
C ALA A 97 -10.79 -4.67 4.88
N ASN A 98 -10.91 -3.53 5.59
CA ASN A 98 -11.71 -2.39 5.14
C ASN A 98 -11.17 -1.78 3.83
N THR A 99 -9.86 -1.59 3.74
CA THR A 99 -9.22 -1.07 2.52
C THR A 99 -9.42 -2.03 1.35
N LEU A 100 -9.22 -3.34 1.54
CA LEU A 100 -9.45 -4.36 0.51
C LEU A 100 -10.91 -4.34 0.01
N ALA A 101 -11.88 -4.27 0.93
CA ALA A 101 -13.30 -4.19 0.59
C ALA A 101 -13.63 -2.91 -0.20
N ARG A 102 -13.05 -1.78 0.20
CA ARG A 102 -13.22 -0.49 -0.45
C ARG A 102 -12.71 -0.51 -1.89
N LEU A 103 -11.50 -0.99 -2.09
CA LEU A 103 -10.86 -1.09 -3.39
C LEU A 103 -11.59 -2.09 -4.31
N SER A 104 -11.96 -3.26 -3.80
CA SER A 104 -12.65 -4.29 -4.58
C SER A 104 -14.01 -3.83 -5.11
N ASN A 105 -14.65 -2.88 -4.43
CA ASN A 105 -15.93 -2.30 -4.83
C ASN A 105 -15.80 -0.96 -5.59
N GLY A 106 -14.59 -0.52 -5.92
CA GLY A 106 -14.35 0.70 -6.68
C GLY A 106 -14.83 1.97 -5.97
N ARG A 107 -14.77 2.01 -4.63
CA ARG A 107 -15.14 3.21 -3.87
C ARG A 107 -14.05 4.27 -3.98
N GLY A 108 -14.46 5.53 -4.10
CA GLY A 108 -13.57 6.69 -4.15
C GLY A 108 -13.99 7.74 -3.12
N ASP A 109 -14.13 7.32 -1.86
CA ASP A 109 -14.61 8.15 -0.75
C ASP A 109 -13.51 8.56 0.24
N ASP A 110 -12.27 8.18 -0.01
CA ASP A 110 -11.07 8.71 0.61
C ASP A 110 -9.97 8.99 -0.43
N LEU A 111 -8.89 9.63 -0.01
CA LEU A 111 -7.81 10.01 -0.92
C LEU A 111 -7.15 8.78 -1.55
N LEU A 112 -6.82 7.76 -0.76
CA LEU A 112 -6.14 6.57 -1.24
C LEU A 112 -6.96 5.80 -2.28
N SER A 113 -8.23 5.52 -2.01
CA SER A 113 -9.10 4.83 -2.95
C SER A 113 -9.38 5.66 -4.20
N THR A 114 -9.49 6.98 -4.08
CA THR A 114 -9.65 7.87 -5.24
C THR A 114 -8.42 7.86 -6.15
N ILE A 115 -7.22 7.89 -5.57
CA ILE A 115 -5.97 7.78 -6.36
C ILE A 115 -5.91 6.45 -7.09
N THR A 116 -6.26 5.34 -6.44
CA THR A 116 -6.24 4.02 -7.10
C THR A 116 -7.20 3.93 -8.28
N LEU A 117 -8.34 4.61 -8.23
CA LEU A 117 -9.27 4.70 -9.37
C LEU A 117 -8.72 5.52 -10.53
N ALA A 118 -7.91 6.55 -10.23
CA ALA A 118 -7.30 7.42 -11.23
C ALA A 118 -5.97 6.89 -11.79
N PHE A 119 -5.43 5.83 -11.20
CA PHE A 119 -4.13 5.27 -11.55
C PHE A 119 -4.27 4.11 -12.54
N ASP A 120 -3.50 4.16 -13.64
CA ASP A 120 -3.51 3.16 -14.73
C ASP A 120 -2.22 2.32 -14.75
N GLY A 121 -1.66 2.04 -13.60
CA GLY A 121 -0.44 1.27 -13.47
C GLY A 121 -0.58 0.10 -12.47
N PRO A 122 0.54 -0.57 -12.16
CA PRO A 122 0.55 -1.70 -11.24
C PRO A 122 0.27 -1.28 -9.80
N ILE A 123 -0.65 -1.99 -9.15
CA ILE A 123 -1.00 -1.81 -7.75
C ILE A 123 -0.76 -3.10 -6.99
N SER A 124 0.08 -3.04 -5.97
CA SER A 124 0.38 -4.15 -5.07
C SER A 124 -0.23 -3.90 -3.69
N LEU A 125 -0.87 -4.92 -3.14
CA LEU A 125 -1.54 -4.87 -1.85
C LEU A 125 -0.88 -5.85 -0.88
N ALA A 126 -0.49 -5.38 0.30
CA ALA A 126 0.06 -6.21 1.38
C ALA A 126 -0.98 -6.39 2.50
N PRO A 127 -1.82 -7.42 2.45
CA PRO A 127 -2.85 -7.64 3.45
C PRO A 127 -2.28 -7.80 4.85
N ALA A 128 -2.99 -7.22 5.85
CA ALA A 128 -2.67 -7.35 7.25
C ALA A 128 -3.94 -7.32 8.09
N MET A 129 -4.24 -8.41 8.78
CA MET A 129 -5.41 -8.56 9.64
C MET A 129 -5.30 -9.79 10.52
N ASN A 130 -6.20 -9.91 11.50
CA ASN A 130 -6.34 -11.13 12.28
C ASN A 130 -6.66 -12.34 11.37
N GLN A 131 -6.21 -13.54 11.76
CA GLN A 131 -6.39 -14.77 10.98
C GLN A 131 -7.85 -15.09 10.68
N ALA A 132 -8.77 -14.84 11.63
CA ALA A 132 -10.20 -15.09 11.43
C ALA A 132 -10.78 -14.11 10.39
N MET A 133 -10.35 -12.86 10.39
CA MET A 133 -10.72 -11.89 9.36
C MET A 133 -10.18 -12.28 7.99
N TRP A 134 -8.95 -12.80 7.94
CA TRP A 134 -8.38 -13.28 6.68
C TRP A 134 -9.13 -14.48 6.12
N GLY A 135 -9.49 -15.44 7.00
CA GLY A 135 -10.26 -16.64 6.61
C GLY A 135 -11.74 -16.39 6.34
N ASP A 136 -12.27 -15.21 6.65
CA ASP A 136 -13.67 -14.87 6.37
C ASP A 136 -13.94 -14.86 4.87
N GLU A 137 -15.02 -15.51 4.45
CA GLU A 137 -15.36 -15.67 3.03
C GLU A 137 -15.53 -14.32 2.31
N ARG A 138 -16.06 -13.31 2.98
CA ARG A 138 -16.19 -11.96 2.41
C ARG A 138 -14.83 -11.31 2.13
N THR A 139 -13.86 -11.56 2.98
CA THR A 139 -12.48 -11.11 2.74
C THR A 139 -11.87 -11.85 1.56
N GLN A 140 -12.04 -13.16 1.49
CA GLN A 140 -11.54 -13.97 0.38
C GLN A 140 -12.23 -13.63 -0.95
N ASP A 141 -13.53 -13.28 -0.93
CA ASP A 141 -14.23 -12.77 -2.12
C ASP A 141 -13.65 -11.44 -2.59
N ASN A 142 -13.34 -10.53 -1.67
CA ASN A 142 -12.69 -9.27 -2.02
C ASN A 142 -11.31 -9.51 -2.65
N ILE A 143 -10.52 -10.45 -2.11
CA ILE A 143 -9.21 -10.83 -2.67
C ILE A 143 -9.37 -11.36 -4.10
N ARG A 144 -10.25 -12.34 -4.33
CA ARG A 144 -10.50 -12.90 -5.68
C ARG A 144 -10.92 -11.81 -6.68
N ARG A 145 -11.77 -10.88 -6.25
CA ARG A 145 -12.21 -9.76 -7.08
C ARG A 145 -11.04 -8.82 -7.41
N LEU A 146 -10.21 -8.48 -6.43
CA LEU A 146 -9.03 -7.64 -6.64
C LEU A 146 -8.04 -8.30 -7.60
N GLU A 147 -7.76 -9.59 -7.45
CA GLU A 147 -6.91 -10.34 -8.39
C GLU A 147 -7.46 -10.31 -9.81
N SER A 148 -8.80 -10.48 -9.98
CA SER A 148 -9.45 -10.38 -11.29
C SER A 148 -9.40 -8.96 -11.89
N GLN A 149 -9.16 -7.95 -11.08
CA GLN A 149 -8.97 -6.55 -11.46
C GLN A 149 -7.48 -6.18 -11.63
N ASN A 150 -6.59 -7.17 -11.70
CA ASN A 150 -5.14 -7.03 -11.87
C ASN A 150 -4.41 -6.36 -10.69
N PHE A 151 -4.97 -6.39 -9.47
CA PHE A 151 -4.20 -6.06 -8.28
C PHE A 151 -3.28 -7.22 -7.91
N GLN A 152 -2.04 -6.92 -7.59
CA GLN A 152 -1.10 -7.91 -7.09
C GLN A 152 -1.27 -8.08 -5.58
N ILE A 153 -1.57 -9.28 -5.11
CA ILE A 153 -1.69 -9.59 -3.68
C ILE A 153 -0.35 -10.13 -3.16
N CYS A 154 0.23 -9.44 -2.18
CA CYS A 154 1.53 -9.73 -1.61
C CYS A 154 1.39 -10.25 -0.18
N GLY A 155 1.36 -11.55 -0.02
CA GLY A 155 1.03 -12.20 1.25
C GLY A 155 -0.48 -12.41 1.44
N PRO A 156 -0.97 -12.44 2.71
CA PRO A 156 -0.20 -12.29 3.94
C PRO A 156 0.68 -13.51 4.24
N GLY A 157 1.60 -13.34 5.19
CA GLY A 157 2.36 -14.43 5.76
C GLY A 157 1.67 -15.05 6.98
N SER A 158 2.25 -16.14 7.46
CA SER A 158 1.87 -16.79 8.72
C SER A 158 2.80 -16.35 9.86
N GLY A 159 2.29 -16.26 11.07
CA GLY A 159 3.08 -15.96 12.27
C GLY A 159 2.25 -15.43 13.42
N ASP A 160 2.96 -14.98 14.45
CA ASP A 160 2.35 -14.38 15.63
C ASP A 160 1.66 -13.08 15.30
N GLN A 161 0.48 -12.89 15.86
CA GLN A 161 -0.34 -11.70 15.71
C GLN A 161 -0.38 -10.88 17.00
N ALA A 162 -0.68 -9.60 16.92
CA ALA A 162 -0.70 -8.70 18.06
C ALA A 162 -1.70 -9.11 19.16
N CYS A 163 -2.75 -9.85 18.79
CA CYS A 163 -3.76 -10.38 19.71
C CYS A 163 -3.32 -11.69 20.42
N GLY A 164 -2.14 -12.23 20.10
CA GLY A 164 -1.66 -13.51 20.62
C GLY A 164 -2.02 -14.73 19.80
N ASP A 165 -2.83 -14.57 18.75
CA ASP A 165 -3.14 -15.64 17.80
C ASP A 165 -1.93 -15.95 16.90
N VAL A 166 -1.88 -17.16 16.36
CA VAL A 166 -0.89 -17.61 15.38
C VAL A 166 -1.61 -18.11 14.15
N GLY A 167 -1.24 -17.58 12.99
CA GLY A 167 -1.86 -17.99 11.74
C GLY A 167 -1.64 -17.03 10.58
N MET A 168 -2.38 -17.25 9.50
CA MET A 168 -2.35 -16.37 8.32
C MET A 168 -2.97 -15.00 8.63
N GLY A 169 -2.39 -13.93 8.09
CA GLY A 169 -2.90 -12.58 8.26
C GLY A 169 -1.82 -11.55 8.58
N ARG A 170 -0.61 -12.00 8.89
CA ARG A 170 0.53 -11.12 9.17
C ARG A 170 1.04 -10.49 7.86
N MET A 171 1.21 -9.17 7.85
CA MET A 171 1.83 -8.50 6.70
C MET A 171 3.24 -9.03 6.46
N LEU A 172 3.60 -9.23 5.19
CA LEU A 172 4.97 -9.55 4.80
C LEU A 172 5.95 -8.53 5.37
N GLU A 173 7.19 -8.95 5.58
CA GLU A 173 8.21 -8.06 6.13
C GLU A 173 8.60 -6.97 5.10
N PRO A 174 8.98 -5.78 5.56
CA PRO A 174 9.33 -4.66 4.69
C PRO A 174 10.36 -4.99 3.61
N LEU A 175 11.35 -5.82 3.96
CA LEU A 175 12.37 -6.25 3.00
C LEU A 175 11.77 -7.12 1.88
N GLU A 176 10.88 -8.04 2.22
CA GLU A 176 10.19 -8.89 1.23
C GLU A 176 9.36 -8.04 0.27
N LEU A 177 8.61 -7.05 0.80
CA LEU A 177 7.80 -6.14 0.00
C LEU A 177 8.66 -5.29 -0.95
N SER A 178 9.83 -4.83 -0.51
CA SER A 178 10.74 -4.05 -1.35
C SER A 178 11.38 -4.83 -2.50
N LEU A 179 11.33 -6.17 -2.44
CA LEU A 179 11.82 -7.06 -3.50
C LEU A 179 10.75 -7.45 -4.52
N ILE A 180 9.49 -7.07 -4.30
CA ILE A 180 8.38 -7.33 -5.21
C ILE A 180 8.44 -6.37 -6.41
N HIS A 181 7.97 -6.82 -7.58
CA HIS A 181 7.89 -6.01 -8.81
C HIS A 181 6.73 -5.00 -8.74
N ILE A 182 6.85 -4.00 -7.86
CA ILE A 182 5.80 -3.01 -7.58
C ILE A 182 5.52 -2.12 -8.80
N SER A 183 6.52 -1.92 -9.66
CA SER A 183 6.42 -1.02 -10.81
C SER A 183 6.29 -1.74 -12.16
N GLU A 184 6.14 -3.06 -12.16
CA GLU A 184 5.96 -3.84 -13.39
C GLU A 184 4.49 -4.25 -13.53
N PRO A 185 3.89 -4.09 -14.72
CA PRO A 185 2.53 -4.58 -14.95
C PRO A 185 2.48 -6.09 -14.74
N THR A 186 1.44 -6.57 -14.06
CA THR A 186 1.14 -8.00 -13.97
C THR A 186 0.95 -8.53 -15.38
N ARG A 187 1.82 -9.46 -15.81
CA ARG A 187 1.63 -10.13 -17.10
C ARG A 187 0.35 -10.95 -17.02
N PRO A 188 -0.52 -10.90 -18.05
CA PRO A 188 -1.59 -11.86 -18.15
C PRO A 188 -0.98 -13.26 -18.09
N ILE A 189 -1.56 -14.13 -17.30
CA ILE A 189 -1.24 -15.55 -17.33
C ILE A 189 -1.93 -16.09 -18.59
N ASP A 190 -1.13 -16.38 -19.61
CA ASP A 190 -1.58 -17.08 -20.80
C ASP A 190 -2.03 -18.50 -20.48
#